data_edaabf8061251e705b5ac408f83d150a
#
_entry.id   edaabf8061251e705b5ac408f83d150a
#
_cell.length_a   1.000
_cell.length_b   1.000
_cell.length_c   1.000
_cell.angle_alpha   90.00
_cell.angle_beta   90.00
_cell.angle_gamma   90.00
#
_symmetry.space_group_name_H-M   'P 1'
#
loop_
_entity.id
_entity.type
_entity.pdbx_description
1 polymer ?
#
loop_
_entity_poly.entity_id
_entity_poly.type
_entity_poly.pdbx_seq_one_letter_code
_entity_poly.pdbx_strand_id
1 'polypeptide(L)'
;MSPLDFGHVTNAAFFTRPVSVPRGRAAGAPESWKTLSLREKRFLLERALDSLWLAFQPIVSLGHPTDPAFAFEALARNAEVQVSDPRDLLGLAVSVGMVGDLGRVVHLRAAEALRKNGAITLFVNVDVEELMGPIGEGEDALSEFAHRVVLEVTERAPISELPEIRERSTALREKGFRFAIDDLGGGYAGLSSLALMDPQFVKVDQALIRDVDTQPIKRKIVGSLVSLTRQLGIGCIVEGVETEGERDALGALDCDLMQGYLFGRPGLL
;
A
#
# COMPACT_ATOMS: atom_id res chain seq x y z
N MET A 1 20.76 5.66 -24.87
CA MET A 1 20.16 4.46 -24.26
C MET A 1 18.75 4.38 -24.75
N SER A 2 18.40 3.30 -25.41
CA SER A 2 17.15 3.11 -26.14
C SER A 2 15.97 2.87 -25.19
N PRO A 3 14.74 3.35 -25.47
CA PRO A 3 13.57 3.05 -24.64
C PRO A 3 13.18 1.58 -24.80
N LEU A 4 12.82 0.95 -23.70
CA LEU A 4 12.31 -0.43 -23.67
C LEU A 4 10.92 -0.50 -24.30
N ASP A 5 10.78 -1.35 -25.30
CA ASP A 5 9.57 -1.64 -26.06
C ASP A 5 8.65 -2.56 -25.22
N PHE A 6 7.49 -2.06 -24.80
CA PHE A 6 6.45 -2.83 -24.14
C PHE A 6 5.35 -3.16 -25.12
N GLY A 7 5.29 -4.43 -25.52
CA GLY A 7 4.29 -4.96 -26.44
C GLY A 7 2.85 -4.67 -26.02
N HIS A 8 2.05 -4.15 -26.96
CA HIS A 8 0.62 -3.83 -26.82
C HIS A 8 -0.23 -5.07 -26.48
N VAL A 9 -0.88 -5.03 -25.33
CA VAL A 9 -2.03 -5.90 -25.02
C VAL A 9 -3.23 -5.01 -24.69
N THR A 10 -4.06 -4.77 -25.69
CA THR A 10 -5.36 -4.12 -25.54
C THR A 10 -6.36 -5.10 -24.93
N ASN A 11 -6.79 -4.87 -23.69
CA ASN A 11 -7.98 -5.53 -23.17
C ASN A 11 -8.81 -4.60 -22.26
N ALA A 12 -9.81 -3.95 -22.86
CA ALA A 12 -10.72 -2.97 -22.25
C ALA A 12 -11.85 -3.61 -21.39
N ALA A 13 -11.62 -4.77 -20.77
CA ALA A 13 -12.68 -5.56 -20.15
C ALA A 13 -12.59 -5.68 -18.60
N PHE A 14 -11.70 -4.96 -17.92
CA PHE A 14 -11.43 -5.20 -16.50
C PHE A 14 -12.21 -4.35 -15.50
N PHE A 15 -13.09 -3.45 -15.93
CA PHE A 15 -13.74 -2.49 -15.02
C PHE A 15 -15.25 -2.71 -14.84
N THR A 16 -15.73 -3.94 -14.65
CA THR A 16 -17.15 -4.10 -14.29
C THR A 16 -17.39 -5.29 -13.38
N ARG A 17 -17.45 -5.06 -12.07
CA ARG A 17 -18.48 -5.50 -11.11
C ARG A 17 -18.09 -5.13 -9.69
N PRO A 18 -18.87 -4.29 -8.97
CA PRO A 18 -18.73 -4.16 -7.53
C PRO A 18 -19.16 -5.49 -6.89
N VAL A 19 -18.25 -6.12 -6.14
CA VAL A 19 -18.60 -7.27 -5.31
C VAL A 19 -19.46 -6.74 -4.17
N SER A 20 -20.76 -7.06 -4.21
CA SER A 20 -21.66 -6.80 -3.09
C SER A 20 -21.29 -7.74 -1.94
N VAL A 21 -20.67 -7.17 -0.90
CA VAL A 21 -20.52 -7.86 0.39
C VAL A 21 -21.94 -8.14 0.93
N PRO A 22 -22.29 -9.38 1.28
CA PRO A 22 -23.60 -9.65 1.87
C PRO A 22 -23.74 -8.89 3.19
N ARG A 23 -24.67 -7.93 3.26
CA ARG A 23 -25.06 -7.31 4.53
C ARG A 23 -25.79 -8.35 5.37
N GLY A 24 -25.06 -8.99 6.29
CA GLY A 24 -25.63 -9.81 7.34
C GLY A 24 -26.58 -8.96 8.21
N ARG A 25 -27.69 -9.60 8.64
CA ARG A 25 -28.74 -9.02 9.49
C ARG A 25 -28.15 -8.36 10.74
N ALA A 26 -28.69 -7.21 11.13
CA ALA A 26 -28.42 -6.48 12.35
C ALA A 26 -28.64 -7.38 13.61
N ALA A 27 -27.58 -7.96 14.10
CA ALA A 27 -27.41 -8.33 15.49
C ALA A 27 -26.64 -7.18 16.16
N GLY A 28 -26.87 -6.93 17.45
CA GLY A 28 -26.30 -5.80 18.18
C GLY A 28 -24.83 -5.56 17.87
N ALA A 29 -24.35 -4.33 18.02
CA ALA A 29 -23.00 -3.94 17.65
C ALA A 29 -21.98 -5.01 18.11
N PRO A 30 -21.12 -5.55 17.24
CA PRO A 30 -20.21 -6.62 17.61
C PRO A 30 -19.33 -6.14 18.78
N GLU A 31 -19.18 -7.00 19.78
CA GLU A 31 -18.33 -6.74 20.93
C GLU A 31 -16.92 -6.38 20.43
N SER A 32 -16.34 -5.30 20.94
CA SER A 32 -15.04 -4.83 20.46
C SER A 32 -13.98 -5.90 20.71
N TRP A 33 -13.21 -6.28 19.69
CA TRP A 33 -12.11 -7.24 19.84
C TRP A 33 -11.12 -6.85 20.95
N LYS A 34 -11.06 -5.57 21.32
CA LYS A 34 -10.17 -5.02 22.35
C LYS A 34 -10.51 -5.55 23.76
N THR A 35 -11.76 -5.96 24.00
CA THR A 35 -12.23 -6.49 25.29
C THR A 35 -12.05 -8.00 25.44
N LEU A 36 -11.71 -8.69 24.36
CA LEU A 36 -11.51 -10.14 24.35
C LEU A 36 -10.28 -10.56 25.16
N SER A 37 -10.34 -11.76 25.78
CA SER A 37 -9.17 -12.41 26.38
C SER A 37 -8.10 -12.73 25.31
N LEU A 38 -6.85 -12.96 25.72
CA LEU A 38 -5.75 -13.31 24.81
C LEU A 38 -6.07 -14.55 23.96
N ARG A 39 -6.74 -15.55 24.53
CA ARG A 39 -7.15 -16.77 23.82
C ARG A 39 -8.20 -16.48 22.74
N GLU A 40 -9.20 -15.68 23.08
CA GLU A 40 -10.25 -15.29 22.13
C GLU A 40 -9.69 -14.42 21.01
N LYS A 41 -8.77 -13.50 21.31
CA LYS A 41 -8.05 -12.69 20.32
C LYS A 41 -7.27 -13.56 19.33
N ARG A 42 -6.52 -14.55 19.82
CA ARG A 42 -5.79 -15.49 18.96
C ARG A 42 -6.74 -16.25 18.05
N PHE A 43 -7.81 -16.80 18.60
CA PHE A 43 -8.81 -17.53 17.82
C PHE A 43 -9.48 -16.63 16.76
N LEU A 44 -9.81 -15.38 17.10
CA LEU A 44 -10.35 -14.41 16.16
C LEU A 44 -9.36 -14.11 15.02
N LEU A 45 -8.07 -13.92 15.36
CA LEU A 45 -7.03 -13.68 14.36
C LEU A 45 -6.87 -14.89 13.43
N GLU A 46 -6.78 -16.11 13.96
CA GLU A 46 -6.69 -17.33 13.15
C GLU A 46 -7.83 -17.41 12.11
N ARG A 47 -9.07 -17.16 12.54
CA ARG A 47 -10.22 -17.11 11.62
C ARG A 47 -10.13 -15.99 10.59
N ALA A 48 -9.63 -14.81 11.00
CA ALA A 48 -9.42 -13.70 10.09
C ALA A 48 -8.35 -14.04 9.03
N LEU A 49 -7.27 -14.72 9.43
CA LEU A 49 -6.21 -15.20 8.52
C LEU A 49 -6.72 -16.26 7.55
N ASP A 50 -7.52 -17.22 8.03
CA ASP A 50 -8.12 -18.28 7.19
C ASP A 50 -9.01 -17.69 6.08
N SER A 51 -9.73 -16.60 6.39
CA SER A 51 -10.62 -15.90 5.47
C SER A 51 -9.97 -14.74 4.72
N LEU A 52 -8.66 -14.52 4.90
CA LEU A 52 -7.96 -13.37 4.32
C LEU A 52 -7.85 -13.46 2.80
N TRP A 53 -8.20 -12.36 2.16
CA TRP A 53 -8.00 -12.13 0.73
C TRP A 53 -7.47 -10.72 0.49
N LEU A 54 -6.97 -10.44 -0.71
CA LEU A 54 -6.49 -9.11 -1.07
C LEU A 54 -7.47 -8.43 -2.02
N ALA A 55 -7.81 -7.18 -1.70
CA ALA A 55 -8.39 -6.24 -2.64
C ALA A 55 -7.27 -5.40 -3.24
N PHE A 56 -7.39 -5.03 -4.51
CA PHE A 56 -6.38 -4.30 -5.26
C PHE A 56 -6.93 -2.94 -5.65
N GLN A 57 -6.22 -1.87 -5.30
CA GLN A 57 -6.58 -0.53 -5.70
C GLN A 57 -5.59 -0.01 -6.74
N PRO A 58 -6.06 0.52 -7.89
CA PRO A 58 -5.17 0.99 -8.94
C PRO A 58 -4.43 2.26 -8.52
N ILE A 59 -3.14 2.31 -8.85
CA ILE A 59 -2.30 3.50 -8.91
C ILE A 59 -2.17 3.83 -10.39
N VAL A 60 -2.59 5.01 -10.80
CA VAL A 60 -2.62 5.42 -12.22
C VAL A 60 -1.58 6.47 -12.52
N SER A 61 -1.11 6.53 -13.79
CA SER A 61 -0.27 7.62 -14.30
C SER A 61 -1.10 8.52 -15.21
N LEU A 62 -1.07 9.82 -14.97
CA LEU A 62 -1.72 10.80 -15.85
C LEU A 62 -1.01 10.94 -17.21
N GLY A 63 0.30 10.69 -17.26
CA GLY A 63 1.08 10.70 -18.49
C GLY A 63 0.71 9.58 -19.47
N HIS A 64 0.04 8.53 -18.97
CA HIS A 64 -0.38 7.36 -19.75
C HIS A 64 -1.84 7.00 -19.52
N PRO A 65 -2.80 7.88 -19.86
CA PRO A 65 -4.23 7.70 -19.50
C PRO A 65 -4.91 6.53 -20.23
N THR A 66 -4.28 5.97 -21.26
CA THR A 66 -4.78 4.82 -22.03
C THR A 66 -4.19 3.49 -21.56
N ASP A 67 -3.17 3.52 -20.71
CA ASP A 67 -2.57 2.30 -20.17
C ASP A 67 -3.37 1.78 -18.98
N PRO A 68 -3.33 0.45 -18.74
CA PRO A 68 -3.77 -0.11 -17.47
C PRO A 68 -3.02 0.54 -16.32
N ALA A 69 -3.54 0.42 -15.09
CA ALA A 69 -2.94 1.02 -13.93
C ALA A 69 -1.41 0.81 -13.88
N PHE A 70 -0.66 1.85 -13.51
CA PHE A 70 0.79 1.80 -13.32
C PHE A 70 1.20 0.67 -12.37
N ALA A 71 0.43 0.51 -11.29
CA ALA A 71 0.58 -0.52 -10.28
C ALA A 71 -0.73 -0.70 -9.51
N PHE A 72 -0.75 -1.64 -8.57
CA PHE A 72 -1.87 -1.83 -7.63
C PHE A 72 -1.36 -1.89 -6.20
N GLU A 73 -2.08 -1.28 -5.27
CA GLU A 73 -1.88 -1.52 -3.84
C GLU A 73 -2.69 -2.73 -3.40
N ALA A 74 -2.04 -3.64 -2.68
CA ALA A 74 -2.63 -4.86 -2.14
C ALA A 74 -3.14 -4.61 -0.71
N LEU A 75 -4.44 -4.61 -0.56
CA LEU A 75 -5.14 -4.26 0.68
C LEU A 75 -5.78 -5.48 1.32
N ALA A 76 -5.31 -5.89 2.49
CA ALA A 76 -5.85 -7.02 3.23
C ALA A 76 -7.33 -6.83 3.59
N ARG A 77 -8.12 -7.89 3.37
CA ARG A 77 -9.55 -8.00 3.71
C ARG A 77 -9.80 -9.36 4.34
N ASN A 78 -10.77 -9.45 5.21
CA ASN A 78 -11.18 -10.72 5.82
C ASN A 78 -12.70 -10.74 6.08
N ALA A 79 -13.24 -11.90 6.46
CA ALA A 79 -14.67 -12.07 6.70
C ALA A 79 -15.10 -11.74 8.14
N GLU A 80 -14.17 -11.51 9.08
CA GLU A 80 -14.48 -11.27 10.48
C GLU A 80 -14.88 -9.81 10.71
N VAL A 81 -16.16 -9.59 11.00
CA VAL A 81 -16.77 -8.25 11.13
C VAL A 81 -16.06 -7.39 12.19
N GLN A 82 -15.59 -8.02 13.30
CA GLN A 82 -14.92 -7.34 14.42
C GLN A 82 -13.56 -6.72 14.04
N VAL A 83 -12.92 -7.22 12.98
CA VAL A 83 -11.61 -6.79 12.47
C VAL A 83 -11.61 -6.63 10.95
N SER A 84 -12.75 -6.22 10.40
CA SER A 84 -12.88 -5.96 8.96
C SER A 84 -12.11 -4.72 8.49
N ASP A 85 -11.84 -3.77 9.40
CA ASP A 85 -10.90 -2.66 9.13
C ASP A 85 -9.46 -3.21 9.20
N PRO A 86 -8.62 -2.99 8.19
CA PRO A 86 -7.22 -3.43 8.20
C PRO A 86 -6.42 -2.96 9.42
N ARG A 87 -6.72 -1.77 9.96
CA ARG A 87 -6.08 -1.25 11.17
C ARG A 87 -6.46 -2.05 12.42
N ASP A 88 -7.71 -2.51 12.52
CA ASP A 88 -8.15 -3.37 13.61
C ASP A 88 -7.55 -4.76 13.48
N LEU A 89 -7.41 -5.30 12.26
CA LEU A 89 -6.73 -6.57 11.99
C LEU A 89 -5.26 -6.52 12.43
N LEU A 90 -4.52 -5.49 12.02
CA LEU A 90 -3.13 -5.28 12.44
C LEU A 90 -3.04 -5.09 13.96
N GLY A 91 -3.91 -4.25 14.55
CA GLY A 91 -3.95 -4.04 16.00
C GLY A 91 -4.22 -5.33 16.78
N LEU A 92 -5.08 -6.21 16.26
CA LEU A 92 -5.31 -7.54 16.82
C LEU A 92 -4.05 -8.40 16.74
N ALA A 93 -3.38 -8.46 15.57
CA ALA A 93 -2.15 -9.22 15.35
C ALA A 93 -1.03 -8.76 16.31
N VAL A 94 -0.81 -7.44 16.45
CA VAL A 94 0.13 -6.85 17.42
C VAL A 94 -0.22 -7.28 18.85
N SER A 95 -1.50 -7.21 19.24
CA SER A 95 -1.94 -7.53 20.62
C SER A 95 -1.69 -8.97 21.04
N VAL A 96 -1.48 -9.88 20.10
CA VAL A 96 -1.24 -11.32 20.33
C VAL A 96 0.15 -11.78 19.89
N GLY A 97 1.01 -10.87 19.38
CA GLY A 97 2.37 -11.16 18.92
C GLY A 97 2.41 -12.02 17.65
N MET A 98 1.47 -11.84 16.72
CA MET A 98 1.32 -12.64 15.50
C MET A 98 1.36 -11.76 14.22
N VAL A 99 2.11 -10.66 14.24
CA VAL A 99 2.28 -9.77 13.06
C VAL A 99 2.94 -10.54 11.91
N GLY A 100 3.98 -11.31 12.19
CA GLY A 100 4.65 -12.14 11.18
C GLY A 100 3.76 -13.23 10.56
N ASP A 101 2.76 -13.75 11.30
CA ASP A 101 1.79 -14.69 10.72
C ASP A 101 0.83 -13.99 9.76
N LEU A 102 0.38 -12.76 10.12
CA LEU A 102 -0.43 -11.92 9.23
C LEU A 102 0.35 -11.59 7.95
N GLY A 103 1.60 -11.11 8.08
CA GLY A 103 2.45 -10.79 6.94
C GLY A 103 2.66 -11.98 6.03
N ARG A 104 2.97 -13.16 6.59
CA ARG A 104 3.15 -14.38 5.78
C ARG A 104 1.92 -14.71 4.94
N VAL A 105 0.70 -14.57 5.50
CA VAL A 105 -0.54 -14.82 4.74
C VAL A 105 -0.73 -13.75 3.66
N VAL A 106 -0.48 -12.48 3.95
CA VAL A 106 -0.52 -11.38 2.96
C VAL A 106 0.45 -11.66 1.82
N HIS A 107 1.71 -12.02 2.13
CA HIS A 107 2.74 -12.34 1.15
C HIS A 107 2.36 -13.51 0.25
N LEU A 108 1.80 -14.58 0.82
CA LEU A 108 1.28 -15.72 0.04
C LEU A 108 0.18 -15.28 -0.94
N ARG A 109 -0.79 -14.48 -0.48
CA ARG A 109 -1.87 -13.98 -1.34
C ARG A 109 -1.37 -13.03 -2.42
N ALA A 110 -0.41 -12.16 -2.10
CA ALA A 110 0.22 -11.27 -3.07
C ALA A 110 1.00 -12.07 -4.14
N ALA A 111 1.76 -13.08 -3.75
CA ALA A 111 2.47 -13.97 -4.66
C ALA A 111 1.50 -14.75 -5.58
N GLU A 112 0.37 -15.23 -5.05
CA GLU A 112 -0.69 -15.87 -5.86
C GLU A 112 -1.25 -14.91 -6.92
N ALA A 113 -1.48 -13.63 -6.57
CA ALA A 113 -1.95 -12.61 -7.50
C ALA A 113 -0.91 -12.31 -8.58
N LEU A 114 0.37 -12.14 -8.18
CA LEU A 114 1.49 -11.90 -9.10
C LEU A 114 1.72 -13.05 -10.08
N ARG A 115 1.51 -14.29 -9.63
CA ARG A 115 1.64 -15.49 -10.48
C ARG A 115 0.54 -15.57 -11.54
N LYS A 116 -0.69 -15.19 -11.17
CA LYS A 116 -1.83 -15.18 -12.09
C LYS A 116 -1.81 -14.02 -13.08
N ASN A 117 -1.18 -12.88 -12.70
CA ASN A 117 -1.18 -11.63 -13.47
C ASN A 117 0.26 -11.23 -13.79
N GLY A 118 0.78 -11.69 -14.92
CA GLY A 118 2.20 -11.64 -15.28
C GLY A 118 2.81 -10.24 -15.45
N ALA A 119 2.00 -9.19 -15.63
CA ALA A 119 2.48 -7.85 -15.99
C ALA A 119 2.29 -6.78 -14.89
N ILE A 120 1.73 -7.12 -13.72
CA ILE A 120 1.43 -6.13 -12.69
C ILE A 120 2.59 -5.94 -11.70
N THR A 121 2.70 -4.72 -11.16
CA THR A 121 3.47 -4.39 -9.96
C THR A 121 2.51 -4.27 -8.78
N LEU A 122 2.88 -4.84 -7.62
CA LEU A 122 2.12 -4.71 -6.38
C LEU A 122 2.88 -3.88 -5.35
N PHE A 123 2.18 -2.96 -4.74
CA PHE A 123 2.55 -2.32 -3.49
C PHE A 123 1.97 -3.14 -2.35
N VAL A 124 2.81 -3.53 -1.40
CA VAL A 124 2.47 -4.44 -0.30
C VAL A 124 2.89 -3.81 1.02
N ASN A 125 1.94 -3.56 1.88
CA ASN A 125 2.18 -3.03 3.21
C ASN A 125 2.97 -4.03 4.06
N VAL A 126 4.04 -3.58 4.70
CA VAL A 126 4.87 -4.36 5.61
C VAL A 126 5.10 -3.62 6.92
N ASP A 127 5.05 -4.36 8.02
CA ASP A 127 5.46 -3.85 9.32
C ASP A 127 6.99 -3.84 9.46
N VAL A 128 7.50 -3.01 10.36
CA VAL A 128 8.95 -2.92 10.61
C VAL A 128 9.51 -4.24 11.14
N GLU A 129 8.75 -4.97 11.96
CA GLU A 129 9.17 -6.29 12.44
C GLU A 129 9.30 -7.30 11.29
N GLU A 130 8.39 -7.25 10.32
CA GLU A 130 8.46 -8.06 9.11
C GLU A 130 9.64 -7.66 8.23
N LEU A 131 9.87 -6.36 8.07
CA LEU A 131 10.99 -5.83 7.30
C LEU A 131 12.34 -6.30 7.85
N MET A 132 12.49 -6.29 9.18
CA MET A 132 13.68 -6.80 9.89
C MET A 132 13.70 -8.33 9.99
N GLY A 133 12.62 -8.99 9.63
CA GLY A 133 12.43 -10.44 9.65
C GLY A 133 12.86 -11.12 8.33
N PRO A 134 12.23 -12.26 7.99
CA PRO A 134 12.64 -13.14 6.90
C PRO A 134 12.19 -12.70 5.50
N ILE A 135 11.64 -11.49 5.30
CA ILE A 135 11.26 -11.01 3.96
C ILE A 135 12.46 -11.14 3.01
N GLY A 136 12.21 -11.69 1.83
CA GLY A 136 13.26 -11.89 0.84
C GLY A 136 14.26 -13.01 1.21
N GLU A 137 14.02 -13.82 2.24
CA GLU A 137 14.86 -14.94 2.64
C GLU A 137 14.11 -16.27 2.51
N GLY A 138 14.82 -17.28 2.00
CA GLY A 138 14.38 -18.67 2.00
C GLY A 138 12.96 -18.89 1.44
N GLU A 139 12.00 -19.11 2.33
CA GLU A 139 10.62 -19.50 2.00
C GLU A 139 9.65 -18.32 1.85
N ASP A 140 10.11 -17.05 1.89
CA ASP A 140 9.21 -15.92 1.67
C ASP A 140 8.65 -15.92 0.25
N ALA A 141 7.32 -15.98 0.15
CA ALA A 141 6.61 -16.12 -1.11
C ALA A 141 6.82 -14.95 -2.09
N LEU A 142 7.16 -13.75 -1.59
CA LEU A 142 7.42 -12.58 -2.43
C LEU A 142 8.80 -12.61 -3.11
N SER A 143 9.73 -13.42 -2.61
CA SER A 143 11.10 -13.48 -3.13
C SER A 143 11.16 -13.81 -4.63
N GLU A 144 10.27 -14.70 -5.11
CA GLU A 144 10.16 -15.05 -6.54
C GLU A 144 9.78 -13.84 -7.41
N PHE A 145 9.07 -12.87 -6.83
CA PHE A 145 8.49 -11.72 -7.52
C PHE A 145 9.10 -10.38 -7.08
N ALA A 146 10.26 -10.37 -6.41
CA ALA A 146 10.86 -9.19 -5.81
C ALA A 146 10.86 -7.96 -6.75
N HIS A 147 11.21 -8.13 -8.03
CA HIS A 147 11.26 -7.07 -9.04
C HIS A 147 9.89 -6.46 -9.41
N ARG A 148 8.80 -7.11 -9.01
CA ARG A 148 7.40 -6.65 -9.20
C ARG A 148 6.74 -6.24 -7.88
N VAL A 149 7.50 -6.19 -6.79
CA VAL A 149 6.99 -5.82 -5.46
C VAL A 149 7.61 -4.51 -5.01
N VAL A 150 6.77 -3.63 -4.49
CA VAL A 150 7.16 -2.44 -3.74
C VAL A 150 6.69 -2.65 -2.30
N LEU A 151 7.61 -2.69 -1.36
CA LEU A 151 7.33 -2.82 0.07
C LEU A 151 6.97 -1.44 0.63
N GLU A 152 5.76 -1.27 1.14
CA GLU A 152 5.27 -0.02 1.74
C GLU A 152 5.52 -0.02 3.23
N VAL A 153 6.23 0.99 3.72
CA VAL A 153 6.49 1.19 5.15
C VAL A 153 5.92 2.53 5.57
N THR A 154 5.05 2.53 6.58
CA THR A 154 4.42 3.76 7.08
C THR A 154 5.45 4.70 7.70
N GLU A 155 5.30 6.03 7.50
CA GLU A 155 6.19 7.03 8.14
C GLU A 155 6.13 6.98 9.67
N ARG A 156 5.06 6.41 10.25
CA ARG A 156 4.88 6.26 11.70
C ARG A 156 5.72 5.16 12.32
N ALA A 157 6.31 4.32 11.49
CA ALA A 157 7.20 3.27 11.96
C ALA A 157 8.45 3.88 12.61
N PRO A 158 8.98 3.30 13.72
CA PRO A 158 10.16 3.80 14.40
C PRO A 158 11.46 3.49 13.62
N ILE A 159 11.48 3.79 12.32
CA ILE A 159 12.58 3.46 11.40
C ILE A 159 13.89 4.11 11.86
N SER A 160 13.83 5.34 12.40
CA SER A 160 15.02 6.05 12.88
C SER A 160 15.66 5.42 14.11
N GLU A 161 14.97 4.52 14.81
CA GLU A 161 15.45 3.82 16.00
C GLU A 161 16.15 2.48 15.64
N LEU A 162 16.15 2.10 14.35
CA LEU A 162 16.71 0.84 13.87
C LEU A 162 18.03 1.08 13.11
N PRO A 163 19.19 0.89 13.76
CA PRO A 163 20.49 1.12 13.13
C PRO A 163 20.69 0.29 11.85
N GLU A 164 20.17 -0.94 11.82
CA GLU A 164 20.33 -1.89 10.74
C GLU A 164 19.39 -1.66 9.55
N ILE A 165 18.45 -0.71 9.64
CA ILE A 165 17.40 -0.52 8.61
C ILE A 165 17.99 -0.21 7.23
N ARG A 166 19.08 0.57 7.21
CA ARG A 166 19.77 0.92 5.96
C ARG A 166 20.41 -0.30 5.30
N GLU A 167 21.08 -1.14 6.08
CA GLU A 167 21.70 -2.37 5.57
C GLU A 167 20.63 -3.33 5.07
N ARG A 168 19.56 -3.48 5.85
CA ARG A 168 18.45 -4.35 5.51
C ARG A 168 17.72 -3.91 4.23
N SER A 169 17.40 -2.62 4.10
CA SER A 169 16.78 -2.09 2.88
C SER A 169 17.69 -2.23 1.66
N THR A 170 19.01 -2.07 1.84
CA THR A 170 19.99 -2.29 0.76
C THR A 170 20.01 -3.76 0.32
N ALA A 171 20.07 -4.70 1.25
CA ALA A 171 20.05 -6.14 0.95
C ALA A 171 18.78 -6.58 0.22
N LEU A 172 17.62 -6.02 0.59
CA LEU A 172 16.36 -6.29 -0.09
C LEU A 172 16.29 -5.68 -1.50
N ARG A 173 16.87 -4.47 -1.71
CA ARG A 173 17.00 -3.89 -3.05
C ARG A 173 17.91 -4.73 -3.96
N GLU A 174 18.99 -5.27 -3.45
CA GLU A 174 19.87 -6.18 -4.21
C GLU A 174 19.14 -7.44 -4.67
N LYS A 175 18.10 -7.87 -3.92
CA LYS A 175 17.20 -8.96 -4.33
C LYS A 175 16.12 -8.52 -5.32
N GLY A 176 16.00 -7.23 -5.62
CA GLY A 176 15.07 -6.66 -6.59
C GLY A 176 13.84 -5.99 -6.01
N PHE A 177 13.65 -6.00 -4.69
CA PHE A 177 12.55 -5.26 -4.06
C PHE A 177 12.72 -3.75 -4.22
N ARG A 178 11.62 -3.04 -4.27
CA ARG A 178 11.55 -1.58 -4.20
C ARG A 178 10.86 -1.18 -2.90
N PHE A 179 11.03 0.08 -2.49
CA PHE A 179 10.42 0.61 -1.28
C PHE A 179 9.57 1.83 -1.57
N ALA A 180 8.49 1.97 -0.80
CA ALA A 180 7.71 3.18 -0.68
C ALA A 180 7.59 3.59 0.79
N ILE A 181 7.70 4.89 1.08
CA ILE A 181 7.29 5.45 2.36
C ILE A 181 5.83 5.88 2.22
N ASP A 182 4.98 5.34 3.08
CA ASP A 182 3.54 5.58 3.08
C ASP A 182 3.13 6.65 4.11
N ASP A 183 1.96 7.27 3.90
CA ASP A 183 1.37 8.31 4.77
C ASP A 183 2.24 9.58 4.92
N LEU A 184 3.10 9.96 3.95
CA LEU A 184 3.99 11.11 4.07
C LEU A 184 3.18 12.40 4.28
N GLY A 185 3.43 13.07 5.42
CA GLY A 185 2.73 14.30 5.83
C GLY A 185 1.60 14.07 6.84
N GLY A 186 1.30 12.81 7.19
CA GLY A 186 0.34 12.45 8.24
C GLY A 186 0.96 12.36 9.65
N GLY A 187 2.30 12.39 9.79
CA GLY A 187 3.02 12.19 11.04
C GLY A 187 4.27 13.05 11.23
N TYR A 188 5.21 12.57 12.06
CA TYR A 188 6.35 13.36 12.55
C TYR A 188 7.72 12.98 11.95
N ALA A 189 7.85 11.87 11.20
CA ALA A 189 9.15 11.28 10.87
C ALA A 189 9.48 11.16 9.37
N GLY A 190 8.56 11.54 8.46
CA GLY A 190 8.63 11.22 7.04
C GLY A 190 9.94 11.55 6.32
N LEU A 191 10.51 12.74 6.52
CA LEU A 191 11.73 13.13 5.80
C LEU A 191 12.99 12.37 6.28
N SER A 192 13.05 11.98 7.56
CA SER A 192 14.17 11.17 8.06
C SER A 192 14.14 9.75 7.50
N SER A 193 12.95 9.18 7.30
CA SER A 193 12.77 7.87 6.69
C SER A 193 13.25 7.84 5.23
N LEU A 194 13.04 8.91 4.47
CA LEU A 194 13.59 9.04 3.11
C LEU A 194 15.13 8.92 3.09
N ALA A 195 15.80 9.60 4.02
CA ALA A 195 17.26 9.58 4.09
C ALA A 195 17.83 8.23 4.56
N LEU A 196 17.06 7.46 5.35
CA LEU A 196 17.50 6.19 5.91
C LEU A 196 17.25 5.02 4.95
N MET A 197 16.08 4.98 4.32
CA MET A 197 15.66 3.84 3.49
C MET A 197 15.97 4.01 2.00
N ASP A 198 16.22 5.25 1.53
CA ASP A 198 16.44 5.54 0.10
C ASP A 198 15.35 4.89 -0.79
N PRO A 199 14.06 5.26 -0.58
CA PRO A 199 12.94 4.61 -1.25
C PRO A 199 12.82 5.03 -2.71
N GLN A 200 12.18 4.21 -3.53
CA GLN A 200 11.87 4.53 -4.93
C GLN A 200 10.57 5.32 -5.06
N PHE A 201 9.69 5.23 -4.06
CA PHE A 201 8.41 5.94 -4.04
C PHE A 201 8.13 6.56 -2.68
N VAL A 202 7.29 7.60 -2.70
CA VAL A 202 6.59 8.10 -1.51
C VAL A 202 5.11 8.26 -1.84
N LYS A 203 4.25 8.01 -0.86
CA LYS A 203 2.81 8.23 -0.96
C LYS A 203 2.42 9.38 -0.04
N VAL A 204 1.79 10.41 -0.61
CA VAL A 204 1.36 11.60 0.14
C VAL A 204 -0.03 11.36 0.69
N ASP A 205 -0.15 11.48 2.03
CA ASP A 205 -1.37 11.20 2.78
C ASP A 205 -2.58 12.01 2.26
N GLN A 206 -3.74 11.34 2.19
CA GLN A 206 -5.01 11.92 1.74
C GLN A 206 -5.42 13.20 2.47
N ALA A 207 -4.99 13.41 3.73
CA ALA A 207 -5.30 14.62 4.49
C ALA A 207 -4.71 15.88 3.85
N LEU A 208 -3.60 15.76 3.13
CA LEU A 208 -3.02 16.85 2.33
C LEU A 208 -3.70 17.01 0.98
N ILE A 209 -4.27 15.93 0.44
CA ILE A 209 -4.86 15.90 -0.91
C ILE A 209 -6.32 16.37 -0.89
N ARG A 210 -7.08 16.02 0.15
CA ARG A 210 -8.48 16.46 0.27
C ARG A 210 -8.60 17.98 0.16
N ASP A 211 -9.47 18.45 -0.75
CA ASP A 211 -9.72 19.87 -1.04
C ASP A 211 -8.47 20.66 -1.51
N VAL A 212 -7.45 20.01 -2.09
CA VAL A 212 -6.22 20.67 -2.57
C VAL A 212 -6.49 21.69 -3.67
N ASP A 213 -7.56 21.53 -4.44
CA ASP A 213 -8.03 22.44 -5.48
C ASP A 213 -8.53 23.77 -4.92
N THR A 214 -9.07 23.78 -3.70
CA THR A 214 -9.68 24.96 -3.06
C THR A 214 -8.81 25.53 -1.94
N GLN A 215 -7.80 24.81 -1.43
CA GLN A 215 -6.95 25.21 -0.32
C GLN A 215 -5.51 25.58 -0.76
N PRO A 216 -5.19 26.90 -0.91
CA PRO A 216 -3.89 27.33 -1.42
C PRO A 216 -2.68 26.87 -0.58
N ILE A 217 -2.85 26.71 0.74
CA ILE A 217 -1.78 26.24 1.64
C ILE A 217 -1.46 24.77 1.33
N LYS A 218 -2.47 23.90 1.22
CA LYS A 218 -2.25 22.50 0.85
C LYS A 218 -1.57 22.38 -0.51
N ARG A 219 -2.03 23.15 -1.50
CA ARG A 219 -1.43 23.19 -2.83
C ARG A 219 0.07 23.53 -2.78
N LYS A 220 0.46 24.52 -1.94
CA LYS A 220 1.88 24.88 -1.76
C LYS A 220 2.67 23.76 -1.08
N ILE A 221 2.10 23.11 -0.05
CA ILE A 221 2.75 22.00 0.65
C ILE A 221 2.98 20.84 -0.31
N VAL A 222 1.92 20.40 -0.99
CA VAL A 222 2.01 19.29 -1.96
C VAL A 222 3.00 19.61 -3.08
N GLY A 223 2.94 20.83 -3.66
CA GLY A 223 3.90 21.26 -4.68
C GLY A 223 5.34 21.25 -4.21
N SER A 224 5.59 21.60 -2.93
CA SER A 224 6.93 21.52 -2.34
C SER A 224 7.40 20.08 -2.16
N LEU A 225 6.51 19.17 -1.75
CA LEU A 225 6.81 17.74 -1.64
C LEU A 225 7.12 17.13 -3.01
N VAL A 226 6.30 17.39 -4.02
CA VAL A 226 6.53 16.92 -5.40
C VAL A 226 7.86 17.44 -5.95
N SER A 227 8.19 18.72 -5.70
CA SER A 227 9.48 19.28 -6.12
C SER A 227 10.66 18.60 -5.42
N LEU A 228 10.55 18.36 -4.11
CA LEU A 228 11.58 17.68 -3.33
C LEU A 228 11.80 16.24 -3.82
N THR A 229 10.74 15.46 -3.97
CA THR A 229 10.83 14.06 -4.40
C THR A 229 11.42 13.95 -5.81
N ARG A 230 11.04 14.86 -6.71
CA ARG A 230 11.63 14.94 -8.05
C ARG A 230 13.14 15.22 -8.01
N GLN A 231 13.60 16.16 -7.17
CA GLN A 231 15.03 16.45 -7.00
C GLN A 231 15.82 15.25 -6.46
N LEU A 232 15.17 14.41 -5.65
CA LEU A 232 15.74 13.18 -5.11
C LEU A 232 15.63 11.98 -6.07
N GLY A 233 14.92 12.11 -7.20
CA GLY A 233 14.66 11.00 -8.12
C GLY A 233 13.66 9.98 -7.58
N ILE A 234 12.81 10.36 -6.63
CA ILE A 234 11.80 9.52 -5.97
C ILE A 234 10.44 9.76 -6.63
N GLY A 235 9.72 8.68 -7.00
CA GLY A 235 8.35 8.77 -7.52
C GLY A 235 7.38 9.25 -6.43
N CYS A 236 6.58 10.27 -6.73
CA CYS A 236 5.58 10.80 -5.80
C CYS A 236 4.20 10.29 -6.21
N ILE A 237 3.55 9.52 -5.33
CA ILE A 237 2.16 9.05 -5.47
C ILE A 237 1.30 9.90 -4.54
N VAL A 238 0.21 10.48 -5.05
CA VAL A 238 -0.75 11.22 -4.23
C VAL A 238 -1.99 10.36 -4.00
N GLU A 239 -2.43 10.28 -2.73
CA GLU A 239 -3.49 9.37 -2.31
C GLU A 239 -4.82 10.06 -2.05
N GLY A 240 -5.90 9.28 -2.13
CA GLY A 240 -7.23 9.74 -1.74
C GLY A 240 -7.85 10.75 -2.69
N VAL A 241 -7.45 10.77 -3.97
CA VAL A 241 -8.06 11.62 -5.00
C VAL A 241 -9.48 11.15 -5.28
N GLU A 242 -10.49 12.01 -5.00
CA GLU A 242 -11.90 11.65 -5.17
C GLU A 242 -12.61 12.50 -6.22
N THR A 243 -12.08 13.69 -6.55
CA THR A 243 -12.72 14.62 -7.47
C THR A 243 -11.82 14.98 -8.66
N GLU A 244 -12.45 15.37 -9.78
CA GLU A 244 -11.73 15.88 -10.94
C GLU A 244 -10.98 17.18 -10.63
N GLY A 245 -11.51 18.04 -9.74
CA GLY A 245 -10.87 19.26 -9.30
C GLY A 245 -9.54 18.97 -8.58
N GLU A 246 -9.54 17.99 -7.66
CA GLU A 246 -8.31 17.53 -6.99
C GLU A 246 -7.30 16.99 -8.01
N ARG A 247 -7.73 16.09 -8.93
CA ARG A 247 -6.87 15.56 -10.00
C ARG A 247 -6.23 16.68 -10.82
N ASP A 248 -7.02 17.64 -11.28
CA ASP A 248 -6.54 18.71 -12.17
C ASP A 248 -5.58 19.64 -11.44
N ALA A 249 -5.89 19.98 -10.16
CA ALA A 249 -4.99 20.78 -9.33
C ALA A 249 -3.65 20.08 -9.06
N LEU A 250 -3.66 18.76 -8.86
CA LEU A 250 -2.46 17.94 -8.66
C LEU A 250 -1.67 17.77 -9.95
N GLY A 251 -2.34 17.57 -11.08
CA GLY A 251 -1.71 17.54 -12.41
C GLY A 251 -0.98 18.84 -12.72
N ALA A 252 -1.56 20.00 -12.36
CA ALA A 252 -0.92 21.32 -12.49
C ALA A 252 0.33 21.50 -11.58
N LEU A 253 0.53 20.63 -10.59
CA LEU A 253 1.73 20.56 -9.76
C LEU A 253 2.73 19.51 -10.25
N ASP A 254 2.50 18.96 -11.46
CA ASP A 254 3.30 17.88 -12.04
C ASP A 254 3.28 16.58 -11.23
N CYS A 255 2.20 16.29 -10.49
CA CYS A 255 1.95 14.98 -9.92
C CYS A 255 1.47 14.06 -11.03
N ASP A 256 2.25 13.03 -11.35
CA ASP A 256 1.88 12.05 -12.39
C ASP A 256 1.16 10.82 -11.81
N LEU A 257 1.65 10.29 -10.68
CA LEU A 257 1.09 9.09 -10.08
C LEU A 257 0.01 9.43 -9.05
N MET A 258 -1.16 8.85 -9.22
CA MET A 258 -2.33 9.13 -8.39
C MET A 258 -3.07 7.87 -8.01
N GLN A 259 -3.65 7.88 -6.79
CA GLN A 259 -4.51 6.84 -6.27
C GLN A 259 -5.73 7.47 -5.60
N GLY A 260 -6.90 6.86 -5.76
CA GLY A 260 -8.11 7.34 -5.11
C GLY A 260 -9.38 6.79 -5.74
N TYR A 261 -10.51 7.08 -5.12
CA TYR A 261 -11.80 6.56 -5.59
C TYR A 261 -12.24 7.13 -6.94
N LEU A 262 -11.65 8.24 -7.36
CA LEU A 262 -11.86 8.77 -8.71
C LEU A 262 -11.40 7.77 -9.79
N PHE A 263 -10.31 7.05 -9.54
CA PHE A 263 -9.71 6.12 -10.51
C PHE A 263 -10.16 4.67 -10.30
N GLY A 264 -10.51 4.30 -9.08
CA GLY A 264 -11.02 2.97 -8.76
C GLY A 264 -11.06 2.72 -7.25
N ARG A 265 -12.07 1.94 -6.84
CA ARG A 265 -12.15 1.41 -5.48
C ARG A 265 -11.37 0.09 -5.39
N PRO A 266 -10.88 -0.28 -4.20
CA PRO A 266 -10.30 -1.60 -4.01
C PRO A 266 -11.26 -2.70 -4.46
N GLY A 267 -10.80 -3.62 -5.33
CA GLY A 267 -11.59 -4.70 -5.92
C GLY A 267 -10.73 -5.93 -6.21
N LEU A 268 -11.29 -6.92 -6.90
CA LEU A 268 -10.55 -8.06 -7.40
C LEU A 268 -9.81 -7.68 -8.70
N LEU A 269 -8.64 -8.30 -8.96
CA LEU A 269 -7.91 -8.21 -10.24
C LEU A 269 -8.59 -9.02 -11.31
#